data_5245040794d39c819f7de9b1eb094996
#
_entry.id   5245040794d39c819f7de9b1eb094996
#
_cell.length_a   1.000
_cell.length_b   1.000
_cell.length_c   1.000
_cell.angle_alpha   90.00
_cell.angle_beta   90.00
_cell.angle_gamma   90.00
#
_symmetry.space_group_name_H-M   'P 1'
#
loop_
_entity.id
_entity.type
_entity.pdbx_description
1 polymer ?
#
loop_
_entity_poly.entity_id
_entity_poly.type
_entity_poly.pdbx_seq_one_letter_code
_entity_poly.pdbx_strand_id
1 'polypeptide(L)'
;CSHWLEGLAKKSALLAGHTITCIPNPINTNLFKPHNKQEARNRCQLPQDARLVLFGSVKTTDKRKGIDYLVESCALLAEKHPELKTKLGVVVFGKESQQLANLLPFKVYPLDFVSNEHQLVNIYNAVDLFVTPSLEENLPNMIMEAMACGIPCVGFNVGGIPEMIDHLHNGYVAQYKSSEDFANGIYWTLTDPDYPSLAEQACRKAVTHYSESAIAKKYIDLYNKVTGRNA
;
A
#
# COMPACT_ATOMS: atom_id res chain seq x y z
N CYS A 1 -1.64 -14.78 -8.31
CA CYS A 1 -2.34 -13.62 -7.72
C CYS A 1 -2.02 -12.32 -8.48
N SER A 2 -0.87 -12.19 -9.18
CA SER A 2 -0.52 -11.04 -10.02
C SER A 2 -0.18 -11.48 -11.45
N HIS A 3 -0.29 -10.58 -12.41
CA HIS A 3 0.17 -10.84 -13.79
C HIS A 3 1.69 -11.01 -13.85
N TRP A 4 2.43 -10.34 -12.97
CA TRP A 4 3.86 -10.58 -12.79
C TRP A 4 4.15 -12.06 -12.46
N LEU A 5 3.47 -12.61 -11.44
CA LEU A 5 3.64 -14.01 -11.03
C LEU A 5 3.12 -14.99 -12.11
N GLU A 6 2.01 -14.67 -12.77
CA GLU A 6 1.51 -15.42 -13.93
C GLU A 6 2.58 -15.51 -15.04
N GLY A 7 3.22 -14.36 -15.33
CA GLY A 7 4.31 -14.30 -16.32
C GLY A 7 5.53 -15.16 -15.95
N LEU A 8 5.89 -15.20 -14.67
CA LEU A 8 6.95 -16.07 -14.16
C LEU A 8 6.56 -17.55 -14.27
N ALA A 9 5.34 -17.89 -13.88
CA ALA A 9 4.84 -19.25 -13.93
C ALA A 9 4.80 -19.80 -15.39
N LYS A 10 4.37 -18.98 -16.34
CA LYS A 10 4.37 -19.34 -17.77
C LYS A 10 5.78 -19.58 -18.33
N LYS A 11 6.81 -19.01 -17.73
CA LYS A 11 8.22 -19.22 -18.10
C LYS A 11 8.88 -20.40 -17.38
N SER A 12 8.20 -20.96 -16.37
CA SER A 12 8.72 -22.10 -15.61
C SER A 12 8.71 -23.36 -16.46
N ALA A 13 9.82 -24.12 -16.45
CA ALA A 13 9.92 -25.40 -17.17
C ALA A 13 8.85 -26.42 -16.73
N LEU A 14 8.37 -26.34 -15.49
CA LEU A 14 7.36 -27.25 -14.94
C LEU A 14 5.93 -26.82 -15.27
N LEU A 15 5.68 -25.52 -15.46
CA LEU A 15 4.34 -24.97 -15.59
C LEU A 15 4.00 -24.45 -17.00
N ALA A 16 4.99 -24.28 -17.88
CA ALA A 16 4.80 -23.69 -19.21
C ALA A 16 3.76 -24.41 -20.08
N GLY A 17 3.53 -25.71 -19.86
CA GLY A 17 2.53 -26.50 -20.58
C GLY A 17 1.11 -26.43 -20.01
N HIS A 18 0.89 -25.69 -18.93
CA HIS A 18 -0.41 -25.58 -18.26
C HIS A 18 -1.10 -24.24 -18.54
N THR A 19 -2.44 -24.25 -18.48
CA THR A 19 -3.22 -22.99 -18.50
C THR A 19 -3.06 -22.30 -17.16
N ILE A 20 -2.50 -21.11 -17.18
CA ILE A 20 -2.26 -20.28 -15.99
C ILE A 20 -3.08 -19.00 -16.11
N THR A 21 -3.84 -18.69 -15.07
CA THR A 21 -4.70 -17.50 -15.03
C THR A 21 -4.45 -16.72 -13.73
N CYS A 22 -4.29 -15.41 -13.87
CA CYS A 22 -4.17 -14.51 -12.73
C CYS A 22 -5.55 -14.17 -12.16
N ILE A 23 -5.77 -14.49 -10.88
CA ILE A 23 -6.89 -13.99 -10.09
C ILE A 23 -6.32 -13.45 -8.79
N PRO A 24 -6.46 -12.14 -8.50
CA PRO A 24 -5.99 -11.50 -7.27
C PRO A 24 -6.69 -12.04 -6.02
N ASN A 25 -6.11 -11.76 -4.85
CA ASN A 25 -6.82 -11.98 -3.58
C ASN A 25 -7.98 -10.98 -3.47
N PRO A 26 -9.11 -11.39 -2.88
CA PRO A 26 -10.19 -10.46 -2.59
C PRO A 26 -9.89 -9.61 -1.36
N ILE A 27 -10.52 -8.43 -1.30
CA ILE A 27 -10.59 -7.62 -0.09
C ILE A 27 -12.05 -7.33 0.26
N ASN A 28 -12.36 -7.34 1.57
CA ASN A 28 -13.67 -6.97 2.06
C ASN A 28 -13.87 -5.44 2.02
N THR A 29 -14.37 -4.93 0.89
CA THR A 29 -14.63 -3.50 0.69
C THR A 29 -15.85 -2.97 1.46
N ASN A 30 -16.62 -3.82 2.13
CA ASN A 30 -17.63 -3.37 3.10
C ASN A 30 -16.99 -2.94 4.42
N LEU A 31 -15.85 -3.53 4.77
CA LEU A 31 -15.07 -3.22 5.96
C LEU A 31 -14.00 -2.17 5.66
N PHE A 32 -13.12 -2.42 4.68
CA PHE A 32 -12.09 -1.48 4.23
C PHE A 32 -12.71 -0.48 3.26
N LYS A 33 -13.05 0.69 3.78
CA LYS A 33 -13.65 1.81 3.04
C LYS A 33 -13.30 3.14 3.69
N PRO A 34 -13.51 4.27 3.01
CA PRO A 34 -13.31 5.58 3.59
C PRO A 34 -14.22 5.83 4.80
N HIS A 35 -13.64 6.32 5.90
CA HIS A 35 -14.30 6.77 7.11
C HIS A 35 -13.86 8.18 7.49
N ASN A 36 -14.47 8.75 8.53
CA ASN A 36 -14.09 10.07 9.04
C ASN A 36 -12.66 10.03 9.61
N LYS A 37 -11.76 10.81 9.00
CA LYS A 37 -10.33 10.86 9.34
C LYS A 37 -10.09 11.36 10.76
N GLN A 38 -10.83 12.37 11.22
CA GLN A 38 -10.67 12.93 12.57
C GLN A 38 -11.04 11.90 13.65
N GLU A 39 -12.14 11.16 13.45
CA GLU A 39 -12.51 10.08 14.35
C GLU A 39 -11.48 8.94 14.34
N ALA A 40 -10.98 8.56 13.17
CA ALA A 40 -9.96 7.55 13.04
C ALA A 40 -8.67 7.95 13.76
N ARG A 41 -8.23 9.21 13.62
CA ARG A 41 -7.09 9.77 14.35
C ARG A 41 -7.29 9.76 15.86
N ASN A 42 -8.49 10.15 16.34
CA ASN A 42 -8.81 10.11 17.77
C ASN A 42 -8.72 8.69 18.32
N ARG A 43 -9.27 7.69 17.60
CA ARG A 43 -9.21 6.28 18.01
C ARG A 43 -7.79 5.73 18.04
N CYS A 44 -6.93 6.19 17.12
CA CYS A 44 -5.52 5.78 17.05
C CYS A 44 -4.59 6.67 17.89
N GLN A 45 -5.12 7.69 18.61
CA GLN A 45 -4.35 8.67 19.39
C GLN A 45 -3.29 9.40 18.55
N LEU A 46 -3.63 9.71 17.30
CA LEU A 46 -2.77 10.40 16.34
C LEU A 46 -3.10 11.89 16.23
N PRO A 47 -2.13 12.75 15.89
CA PRO A 47 -2.34 14.19 15.79
C PRO A 47 -3.32 14.55 14.66
N GLN A 48 -4.10 15.63 14.91
CA GLN A 48 -5.07 16.10 13.93
C GLN A 48 -4.44 16.98 12.83
N ASP A 49 -3.34 17.67 13.15
CA ASP A 49 -2.78 18.74 12.31
C ASP A 49 -1.57 18.30 11.46
N ALA A 50 -1.10 17.06 11.62
CA ALA A 50 0.04 16.54 10.87
C ALA A 50 -0.40 15.81 9.58
N ARG A 51 0.46 15.84 8.55
CA ARG A 51 0.41 14.85 7.49
C ARG A 51 1.01 13.54 8.01
N LEU A 52 0.35 12.42 7.76
CA LEU A 52 0.76 11.13 8.31
C LEU A 52 1.04 10.12 7.19
N VAL A 53 2.27 9.62 7.18
CA VAL A 53 2.70 8.53 6.29
C VAL A 53 2.68 7.23 7.09
N LEU A 54 2.08 6.20 6.54
CA LEU A 54 2.00 4.87 7.15
C LEU A 54 3.00 3.92 6.50
N PHE A 55 3.82 3.29 7.33
CA PHE A 55 4.58 2.10 6.99
C PHE A 55 4.16 0.95 7.90
N GLY A 56 3.98 -0.24 7.34
CA GLY A 56 3.58 -1.39 8.13
C GLY A 56 4.15 -2.70 7.60
N SER A 57 4.43 -3.61 8.53
CA SER A 57 4.80 -4.98 8.22
C SER A 57 4.60 -5.88 9.45
N VAL A 58 4.57 -7.20 9.26
CA VAL A 58 4.51 -8.14 10.40
C VAL A 58 5.72 -7.95 11.33
N LYS A 59 6.91 -7.75 10.75
CA LYS A 59 8.15 -7.41 11.44
C LYS A 59 8.83 -6.28 10.70
N THR A 60 8.96 -5.11 11.36
CA THR A 60 9.47 -3.89 10.74
C THR A 60 10.95 -3.98 10.35
N THR A 61 11.71 -4.88 11.00
CA THR A 61 13.12 -5.15 10.70
C THR A 61 13.35 -6.19 9.59
N ASP A 62 12.30 -6.70 8.94
CA ASP A 62 12.45 -7.57 7.76
C ASP A 62 13.06 -6.78 6.59
N LYS A 63 14.28 -7.11 6.20
CA LYS A 63 15.02 -6.42 5.12
C LYS A 63 14.29 -6.43 3.79
N ARG A 64 13.47 -7.46 3.52
CA ARG A 64 12.66 -7.52 2.29
C ARG A 64 11.62 -6.40 2.21
N LYS A 65 11.23 -5.85 3.37
CA LYS A 65 10.29 -4.72 3.46
C LYS A 65 10.95 -3.37 3.21
N GLY A 66 12.28 -3.34 3.01
CA GLY A 66 13.00 -2.18 2.52
C GLY A 66 13.10 -1.03 3.53
N ILE A 67 13.18 -1.35 4.83
CA ILE A 67 13.26 -0.32 5.87
C ILE A 67 14.42 0.64 5.68
N ASP A 68 15.58 0.15 5.20
CA ASP A 68 16.76 0.97 4.95
C ASP A 68 16.45 2.06 3.91
N TYR A 69 15.69 1.71 2.87
CA TYR A 69 15.23 2.66 1.84
C TYR A 69 14.23 3.68 2.40
N LEU A 70 13.35 3.27 3.33
CA LEU A 70 12.45 4.22 4.00
C LEU A 70 13.25 5.23 4.82
N VAL A 71 14.22 4.78 5.60
CA VAL A 71 15.08 5.64 6.43
C VAL A 71 15.83 6.65 5.56
N GLU A 72 16.47 6.17 4.49
CA GLU A 72 17.20 7.03 3.55
C GLU A 72 16.27 8.01 2.82
N SER A 73 15.11 7.55 2.35
CA SER A 73 14.11 8.43 1.71
C SER A 73 13.59 9.50 2.65
N CYS A 74 13.35 9.17 3.92
CA CYS A 74 12.94 10.14 4.92
C CYS A 74 14.07 11.17 5.21
N ALA A 75 15.33 10.74 5.22
CA ALA A 75 16.46 11.64 5.40
C ALA A 75 16.56 12.64 4.22
N LEU A 76 16.50 12.13 2.98
CA LEU A 76 16.50 12.97 1.77
C LEU A 76 15.31 13.94 1.73
N LEU A 77 14.12 13.46 2.12
CA LEU A 77 12.93 14.29 2.18
C LEU A 77 13.08 15.43 3.21
N ALA A 78 13.64 15.13 4.38
CA ALA A 78 13.87 16.15 5.43
C ALA A 78 14.97 17.15 5.07
N GLU A 79 15.94 16.77 4.25
CA GLU A 79 16.98 17.64 3.73
C GLU A 79 16.43 18.57 2.63
N LYS A 80 15.72 18.00 1.64
CA LYS A 80 15.17 18.76 0.51
C LYS A 80 13.98 19.65 0.93
N HIS A 81 13.21 19.24 1.93
CA HIS A 81 11.97 19.87 2.38
C HIS A 81 11.95 20.03 3.91
N PRO A 82 12.79 20.90 4.49
CA PRO A 82 12.95 21.07 5.94
C PRO A 82 11.66 21.52 6.64
N GLU A 83 10.73 22.16 5.94
CA GLU A 83 9.41 22.56 6.46
C GLU A 83 8.53 21.36 6.84
N LEU A 84 8.80 20.16 6.28
CA LEU A 84 8.07 18.94 6.61
C LEU A 84 8.45 18.38 8.00
N LYS A 85 9.61 18.76 8.57
CA LYS A 85 10.05 18.22 9.88
C LYS A 85 9.05 18.46 11.00
N THR A 86 8.26 19.53 10.92
CA THR A 86 7.24 19.86 11.91
C THR A 86 5.83 19.48 11.49
N LYS A 87 5.61 19.14 10.22
CA LYS A 87 4.30 18.89 9.64
C LYS A 87 4.05 17.42 9.27
N LEU A 88 5.13 16.64 9.13
CA LEU A 88 5.05 15.23 8.76
C LEU A 88 5.30 14.32 9.96
N GLY A 89 4.47 13.30 10.08
CA GLY A 89 4.67 12.19 11.02
C GLY A 89 4.68 10.85 10.29
N VAL A 90 5.41 9.89 10.85
CA VAL A 90 5.47 8.53 10.33
C VAL A 90 4.77 7.60 11.32
N VAL A 91 3.68 7.00 10.91
CA VAL A 91 2.96 5.96 11.66
C VAL A 91 3.57 4.62 11.26
N VAL A 92 3.96 3.83 12.22
CA VAL A 92 4.59 2.53 11.99
C VAL A 92 3.86 1.45 12.76
N PHE A 93 3.33 0.44 12.09
CA PHE A 93 2.77 -0.71 12.79
C PHE A 93 3.50 -2.01 12.47
N GLY A 94 3.53 -2.90 13.45
CA GLY A 94 4.19 -4.19 13.39
C GLY A 94 5.12 -4.44 14.57
N LYS A 95 5.62 -5.67 14.68
CA LYS A 95 6.60 -6.02 15.70
C LYS A 95 7.86 -5.16 15.55
N GLU A 96 8.42 -4.72 16.66
CA GLU A 96 9.65 -3.90 16.73
C GLU A 96 9.50 -2.46 16.14
N SER A 97 8.27 -1.95 15.98
CA SER A 97 7.99 -0.61 15.45
C SER A 97 8.71 0.52 16.23
N GLN A 98 8.90 0.35 17.55
CA GLN A 98 9.62 1.28 18.43
C GLN A 98 11.06 1.55 17.99
N GLN A 99 11.72 0.58 17.35
CA GLN A 99 13.13 0.71 16.93
C GLN A 99 13.30 1.78 15.84
N LEU A 100 12.25 2.06 15.06
CA LEU A 100 12.29 3.07 14.00
C LEU A 100 12.22 4.50 14.54
N ALA A 101 11.76 4.69 15.77
CA ALA A 101 11.60 6.03 16.34
C ALA A 101 12.92 6.85 16.36
N ASN A 102 14.05 6.18 16.50
CA ASN A 102 15.36 6.82 16.54
C ASN A 102 16.09 6.89 15.18
N LEU A 103 15.50 6.29 14.13
CA LEU A 103 16.13 6.21 12.81
C LEU A 103 15.59 7.24 11.83
N LEU A 104 14.38 7.74 12.08
CA LEU A 104 13.68 8.64 11.16
C LEU A 104 13.81 10.11 11.62
N PRO A 105 13.99 11.06 10.69
CA PRO A 105 14.10 12.50 11.01
C PRO A 105 12.76 13.16 11.31
N PHE A 106 11.66 12.42 11.21
CA PHE A 106 10.30 12.86 11.49
C PHE A 106 9.78 12.26 12.80
N LYS A 107 8.73 12.85 13.36
CA LYS A 107 8.06 12.29 14.54
C LYS A 107 7.46 10.93 14.17
N VAL A 108 7.83 9.89 14.92
CA VAL A 108 7.34 8.53 14.72
C VAL A 108 6.23 8.24 15.74
N TYR A 109 5.17 7.60 15.25
CA TYR A 109 4.04 7.08 16.03
C TYR A 109 4.04 5.56 15.92
N PRO A 110 4.78 4.86 16.78
CA PRO A 110 4.85 3.41 16.73
C PRO A 110 3.56 2.81 17.28
N LEU A 111 2.97 1.92 16.50
CA LEU A 111 1.86 1.07 16.89
C LEU A 111 2.36 -0.36 16.99
N ASP A 112 1.85 -1.12 17.95
CA ASP A 112 2.19 -2.54 18.07
C ASP A 112 1.62 -3.35 16.90
N PHE A 113 1.92 -4.65 16.91
CA PHE A 113 1.35 -5.56 15.95
C PHE A 113 -0.19 -5.59 16.03
N VAL A 114 -0.83 -5.27 14.92
CA VAL A 114 -2.28 -5.21 14.80
C VAL A 114 -2.77 -6.39 13.96
N SER A 115 -3.59 -7.26 14.55
CA SER A 115 -4.24 -8.38 13.86
C SER A 115 -5.75 -8.19 13.69
N ASN A 116 -6.33 -7.20 14.36
CA ASN A 116 -7.75 -6.89 14.27
C ASN A 116 -8.02 -5.98 13.07
N GLU A 117 -8.82 -6.45 12.12
CA GLU A 117 -9.15 -5.71 10.90
C GLU A 117 -9.83 -4.36 11.17
N HIS A 118 -10.68 -4.24 12.19
CA HIS A 118 -11.30 -2.95 12.55
C HIS A 118 -10.26 -1.93 13.04
N GLN A 119 -9.21 -2.39 13.72
CA GLN A 119 -8.10 -1.51 14.09
C GLN A 119 -7.28 -1.11 12.87
N LEU A 120 -7.02 -2.03 11.94
CA LEU A 120 -6.35 -1.72 10.67
C LEU A 120 -7.14 -0.70 9.86
N VAL A 121 -8.46 -0.83 9.77
CA VAL A 121 -9.33 0.15 9.10
C VAL A 121 -9.18 1.54 9.72
N ASN A 122 -9.15 1.64 11.06
CA ASN A 122 -8.93 2.93 11.72
C ASN A 122 -7.53 3.49 11.39
N ILE A 123 -6.49 2.66 11.37
CA ILE A 123 -5.12 3.09 11.05
C ILE A 123 -5.05 3.61 9.60
N TYR A 124 -5.59 2.87 8.63
CA TYR A 124 -5.61 3.34 7.24
C TYR A 124 -6.38 4.67 7.11
N ASN A 125 -7.54 4.79 7.72
CA ASN A 125 -8.34 6.02 7.65
C ASN A 125 -7.74 7.21 8.43
N ALA A 126 -6.78 6.98 9.32
CA ALA A 126 -6.11 8.02 10.09
C ALA A 126 -4.94 8.70 9.35
N VAL A 127 -4.42 8.07 8.29
CA VAL A 127 -3.21 8.53 7.59
C VAL A 127 -3.54 9.22 6.26
N ASP A 128 -2.51 9.80 5.64
CA ASP A 128 -2.63 10.49 4.35
C ASP A 128 -1.94 9.72 3.22
N LEU A 129 -1.06 8.79 3.54
CA LEU A 129 -0.28 8.05 2.56
C LEU A 129 0.15 6.70 3.14
N PHE A 130 0.06 5.65 2.35
CA PHE A 130 0.69 4.37 2.65
C PHE A 130 1.95 4.18 1.81
N VAL A 131 3.05 3.75 2.44
CA VAL A 131 4.32 3.53 1.75
C VAL A 131 4.83 2.11 1.95
N THR A 132 5.35 1.53 0.87
CA THR A 132 5.92 0.18 0.87
C THR A 132 7.17 0.10 -0.02
N PRO A 133 8.37 0.37 0.55
CA PRO A 133 9.64 0.24 -0.16
C PRO A 133 10.11 -1.21 -0.24
N SER A 134 9.18 -2.16 -0.34
CA SER A 134 9.49 -3.59 -0.38
C SER A 134 10.37 -3.94 -1.57
N LEU A 135 11.32 -4.84 -1.34
CA LEU A 135 12.26 -5.33 -2.35
C LEU A 135 11.73 -6.56 -3.09
N GLU A 136 10.78 -7.25 -2.47
CA GLU A 136 10.13 -8.43 -3.03
C GLU A 136 8.66 -8.43 -2.64
N GLU A 137 7.77 -8.41 -3.61
CA GLU A 137 6.33 -8.51 -3.40
C GLU A 137 5.66 -9.22 -4.58
N ASN A 138 4.59 -9.94 -4.27
CA ASN A 138 3.72 -10.45 -5.32
C ASN A 138 2.56 -9.46 -5.58
N LEU A 139 1.59 -9.41 -4.68
CA LEU A 139 0.44 -8.49 -4.72
C LEU A 139 0.05 -8.18 -3.27
N PRO A 140 0.67 -7.16 -2.64
CA PRO A 140 0.54 -6.93 -1.21
C PRO A 140 -0.87 -6.50 -0.80
N ASN A 141 -1.52 -7.27 0.08
CA ASN A 141 -2.86 -6.96 0.58
C ASN A 141 -2.93 -5.57 1.23
N MET A 142 -1.86 -5.12 1.89
CA MET A 142 -1.81 -3.82 2.54
C MET A 142 -2.02 -2.65 1.57
N ILE A 143 -1.58 -2.77 0.30
CA ILE A 143 -1.89 -1.77 -0.74
C ILE A 143 -3.39 -1.81 -1.06
N MET A 144 -3.98 -3.01 -1.21
CA MET A 144 -5.43 -3.13 -1.46
C MET A 144 -6.26 -2.51 -0.32
N GLU A 145 -5.86 -2.79 0.93
CA GLU A 145 -6.49 -2.30 2.16
C GLU A 145 -6.43 -0.77 2.24
N ALA A 146 -5.23 -0.20 2.04
CA ALA A 146 -5.02 1.25 2.03
C ALA A 146 -5.85 1.91 0.93
N MET A 147 -5.75 1.41 -0.31
CA MET A 147 -6.50 1.94 -1.45
C MET A 147 -8.01 1.83 -1.25
N ALA A 148 -8.52 0.73 -0.69
CA ALA A 148 -9.94 0.56 -0.39
C ALA A 148 -10.42 1.60 0.64
N CYS A 149 -9.56 2.03 1.58
CA CYS A 149 -9.82 3.14 2.50
C CYS A 149 -9.63 4.53 1.86
N GLY A 150 -9.33 4.62 0.57
CA GLY A 150 -9.11 5.90 -0.12
C GLY A 150 -7.74 6.50 0.18
N ILE A 151 -6.74 5.68 0.52
CA ILE A 151 -5.39 6.16 0.83
C ILE A 151 -4.48 5.86 -0.37
N PRO A 152 -3.93 6.91 -1.03
CA PRO A 152 -2.92 6.74 -2.07
C PRO A 152 -1.70 5.97 -1.56
N CYS A 153 -1.00 5.29 -2.45
CA CYS A 153 0.14 4.45 -2.09
C CYS A 153 1.40 4.86 -2.85
N VAL A 154 2.57 4.75 -2.18
CA VAL A 154 3.88 4.82 -2.82
C VAL A 154 4.59 3.48 -2.65
N GLY A 155 5.04 2.90 -3.76
CA GLY A 155 5.75 1.62 -3.75
C GLY A 155 6.83 1.56 -4.81
N PHE A 156 7.80 0.67 -4.65
CA PHE A 156 8.78 0.42 -5.69
C PHE A 156 8.18 -0.32 -6.90
N ASN A 157 8.77 -0.10 -8.06
CA ASN A 157 8.49 -0.86 -9.29
C ASN A 157 9.04 -2.30 -9.16
N VAL A 158 8.33 -3.15 -8.41
CA VAL A 158 8.70 -4.54 -8.16
C VAL A 158 7.47 -5.43 -8.01
N GLY A 159 7.55 -6.65 -8.56
CA GLY A 159 6.47 -7.63 -8.46
C GLY A 159 5.17 -7.12 -9.07
N GLY A 160 4.09 -7.30 -8.36
CA GLY A 160 2.76 -6.83 -8.75
C GLY A 160 2.38 -5.44 -8.23
N ILE A 161 3.29 -4.70 -7.57
CA ILE A 161 3.00 -3.34 -7.09
C ILE A 161 2.57 -2.41 -8.24
N PRO A 162 3.25 -2.40 -9.42
CA PRO A 162 2.82 -1.57 -10.55
C PRO A 162 1.46 -1.95 -11.17
N GLU A 163 0.95 -3.14 -10.86
CA GLU A 163 -0.41 -3.54 -11.29
C GLU A 163 -1.49 -2.88 -10.41
N MET A 164 -1.12 -2.55 -9.17
CA MET A 164 -2.03 -1.97 -8.17
C MET A 164 -2.02 -0.45 -8.22
N ILE A 165 -0.83 0.15 -8.30
CA ILE A 165 -0.63 1.60 -8.30
C ILE A 165 -0.51 2.08 -9.75
N ASP A 166 -1.49 2.87 -10.20
CA ASP A 166 -1.41 3.62 -11.45
C ASP A 166 -0.63 4.90 -11.18
N HIS A 167 0.62 4.92 -11.67
CA HIS A 167 1.58 5.99 -11.41
C HIS A 167 1.01 7.37 -11.75
N LEU A 168 1.07 8.31 -10.80
CA LEU A 168 0.54 9.68 -10.87
C LEU A 168 -1.00 9.78 -10.98
N HIS A 169 -1.72 8.68 -10.79
CA HIS A 169 -3.18 8.63 -10.89
C HIS A 169 -3.85 8.29 -9.55
N ASN A 170 -3.34 7.26 -8.86
CA ASN A 170 -3.85 6.84 -7.56
C ASN A 170 -2.73 6.63 -6.53
N GLY A 171 -1.52 7.05 -6.88
CA GLY A 171 -0.31 6.91 -6.09
C GLY A 171 0.94 7.05 -6.96
N TYR A 172 2.07 6.59 -6.44
CA TYR A 172 3.37 6.74 -7.09
C TYR A 172 4.14 5.43 -7.12
N VAL A 173 4.58 5.02 -8.31
CA VAL A 173 5.49 3.88 -8.49
C VAL A 173 6.90 4.41 -8.64
N ALA A 174 7.71 4.25 -7.61
CA ALA A 174 9.09 4.70 -7.60
C ALA A 174 10.02 3.67 -8.26
N GLN A 175 11.12 4.17 -8.81
CA GLN A 175 12.16 3.32 -9.38
C GLN A 175 12.69 2.35 -8.32
N TYR A 176 12.82 1.08 -8.70
CA TYR A 176 13.30 0.03 -7.81
C TYR A 176 14.64 0.38 -7.18
N LYS A 177 14.70 0.32 -5.85
CA LYS A 177 15.88 0.64 -5.03
C LYS A 177 16.38 2.09 -5.12
N SER A 178 15.56 3.03 -5.57
CA SER A 178 15.90 4.45 -5.54
C SER A 178 15.22 5.13 -4.36
N SER A 179 15.96 5.39 -3.29
CA SER A 179 15.50 6.16 -2.13
C SER A 179 15.14 7.60 -2.51
N GLU A 180 15.85 8.18 -3.49
CA GLU A 180 15.56 9.52 -3.97
C GLU A 180 14.20 9.59 -4.68
N ASP A 181 13.94 8.67 -5.62
CA ASP A 181 12.67 8.65 -6.34
C ASP A 181 11.51 8.28 -5.41
N PHE A 182 11.76 7.44 -4.41
CA PHE A 182 10.77 7.11 -3.38
C PHE A 182 10.43 8.34 -2.52
N ALA A 183 11.43 9.15 -2.14
CA ALA A 183 11.23 10.43 -1.43
C ALA A 183 10.44 11.42 -2.30
N ASN A 184 10.75 11.52 -3.59
CA ASN A 184 10.01 12.35 -4.54
C ASN A 184 8.55 11.90 -4.64
N GLY A 185 8.29 10.59 -4.66
CA GLY A 185 6.94 10.03 -4.67
C GLY A 185 6.15 10.37 -3.41
N ILE A 186 6.78 10.29 -2.22
CA ILE A 186 6.15 10.70 -0.96
C ILE A 186 5.79 12.19 -1.01
N TYR A 187 6.74 13.04 -1.41
CA TYR A 187 6.53 14.47 -1.49
C TYR A 187 5.40 14.81 -2.47
N TRP A 188 5.50 14.29 -3.70
CA TRP A 188 4.49 14.50 -4.73
C TRP A 188 3.09 14.14 -4.25
N THR A 189 2.90 12.94 -3.70
CA THR A 189 1.58 12.49 -3.25
C THR A 189 1.00 13.36 -2.14
N LEU A 190 1.85 13.79 -1.18
CA LEU A 190 1.38 14.60 -0.05
C LEU A 190 1.09 16.06 -0.40
N THR A 191 1.70 16.58 -1.47
CA THR A 191 1.60 17.99 -1.90
C THR A 191 0.75 18.18 -3.15
N ASP A 192 0.24 17.11 -3.76
CA ASP A 192 -0.62 17.21 -4.93
C ASP A 192 -1.86 18.04 -4.62
N PRO A 193 -2.15 19.10 -5.38
CA PRO A 193 -3.31 19.95 -5.17
C PRO A 193 -4.64 19.19 -5.37
N ASP A 194 -4.63 18.09 -6.14
CA ASP A 194 -5.79 17.24 -6.37
C ASP A 194 -5.73 15.90 -5.60
N TYR A 195 -5.16 15.94 -4.39
CA TYR A 195 -5.14 14.79 -3.47
C TYR A 195 -6.52 14.10 -3.34
N PRO A 196 -7.67 14.81 -3.27
CA PRO A 196 -8.98 14.15 -3.24
C PRO A 196 -9.23 13.23 -4.44
N SER A 197 -8.80 13.61 -5.64
CA SER A 197 -8.90 12.77 -6.84
C SER A 197 -8.00 11.54 -6.74
N LEU A 198 -6.76 11.67 -6.24
CA LEU A 198 -5.89 10.52 -6.01
C LEU A 198 -6.54 9.50 -5.06
N ALA A 199 -7.13 9.98 -3.97
CA ALA A 199 -7.81 9.15 -2.97
C ALA A 199 -9.03 8.44 -3.55
N GLU A 200 -9.85 9.14 -4.32
CA GLU A 200 -11.01 8.57 -5.02
C GLU A 200 -10.59 7.50 -6.03
N GLN A 201 -9.57 7.77 -6.84
CA GLN A 201 -9.04 6.83 -7.84
C GLN A 201 -8.48 5.57 -7.17
N ALA A 202 -7.77 5.72 -6.03
CA ALA A 202 -7.29 4.59 -5.25
C ALA A 202 -8.44 3.70 -4.77
N CYS A 203 -9.45 4.30 -4.14
CA CYS A 203 -10.64 3.59 -3.67
C CYS A 203 -11.38 2.91 -4.82
N ARG A 204 -11.64 3.62 -5.92
CA ARG A 204 -12.33 3.09 -7.09
C ARG A 204 -11.63 1.89 -7.68
N LYS A 205 -10.29 1.94 -7.82
CA LYS A 205 -9.51 0.81 -8.32
C LYS A 205 -9.61 -0.40 -7.40
N ALA A 206 -9.47 -0.20 -6.09
CA ALA A 206 -9.59 -1.30 -5.12
C ALA A 206 -10.98 -1.97 -5.19
N VAL A 207 -12.05 -1.19 -5.19
CA VAL A 207 -13.42 -1.71 -5.27
C VAL A 207 -13.68 -2.44 -6.60
N THR A 208 -13.23 -1.87 -7.73
CA THR A 208 -13.51 -2.41 -9.06
C THR A 208 -12.73 -3.70 -9.33
N HIS A 209 -11.49 -3.81 -8.85
CA HIS A 209 -10.59 -4.91 -9.24
C HIS A 209 -10.37 -5.95 -8.16
N TYR A 210 -10.54 -5.59 -6.87
CA TYR A 210 -10.14 -6.44 -5.73
C TYR A 210 -11.27 -6.72 -4.74
N SER A 211 -12.49 -6.14 -4.89
CA SER A 211 -13.62 -6.48 -4.02
C SER A 211 -13.96 -7.96 -4.11
N GLU A 212 -14.52 -8.51 -3.03
CA GLU A 212 -14.97 -9.90 -2.99
C GLU A 212 -15.89 -10.25 -4.17
N SER A 213 -16.81 -9.34 -4.54
CA SER A 213 -17.72 -9.54 -5.67
C SER A 213 -16.99 -9.56 -7.03
N ALA A 214 -16.01 -8.65 -7.22
CA ALA A 214 -15.22 -8.62 -8.45
C ALA A 214 -14.37 -9.88 -8.62
N ILE A 215 -13.79 -10.37 -7.53
CA ILE A 215 -12.96 -11.59 -7.55
C ILE A 215 -13.84 -12.83 -7.69
N ALA A 216 -14.98 -12.92 -7.00
CA ALA A 216 -15.93 -14.03 -7.16
C ALA A 216 -16.38 -14.17 -8.63
N LYS A 217 -16.65 -13.04 -9.31
CA LYS A 217 -17.00 -13.05 -10.73
C LYS A 217 -15.87 -13.65 -11.59
N LYS A 218 -14.61 -13.26 -11.36
CA LYS A 218 -13.46 -13.83 -12.09
C LYS A 218 -13.35 -15.34 -11.92
N TYR A 219 -13.62 -15.87 -10.70
CA TYR A 219 -13.65 -17.32 -10.45
C TYR A 219 -14.81 -18.00 -11.18
N ILE A 220 -16.02 -17.42 -11.14
CA ILE A 220 -17.19 -17.96 -11.84
C ILE A 220 -16.92 -18.02 -13.35
N ASP A 221 -16.39 -16.93 -13.94
CA ASP A 221 -16.07 -16.88 -15.36
C ASP A 221 -15.02 -17.95 -15.74
N LEU A 222 -14.01 -18.15 -14.88
CA LEU A 222 -13.01 -19.21 -15.08
C LEU A 222 -13.64 -20.61 -15.03
N TYR A 223 -14.49 -20.88 -14.04
CA TYR A 223 -15.18 -22.17 -13.91
C TYR A 223 -16.10 -22.44 -15.09
N ASN A 224 -16.87 -21.46 -15.55
CA ASN A 224 -17.72 -21.59 -16.73
C ASN A 224 -16.90 -21.93 -17.98
N LYS A 225 -15.77 -21.21 -18.16
CA LYS A 225 -14.85 -21.48 -19.27
C LYS A 225 -14.28 -22.91 -19.25
N VAL A 226 -13.89 -23.41 -18.08
CA VAL A 226 -13.29 -24.74 -17.93
C VAL A 226 -14.32 -25.84 -18.07
N THR A 227 -15.56 -25.62 -17.61
CA THR A 227 -16.64 -26.63 -17.65
C THR A 227 -17.47 -26.57 -18.92
N GLY A 228 -17.20 -25.64 -19.84
CA GLY A 228 -17.98 -25.45 -21.07
C GLY A 228 -19.41 -24.93 -20.83
N ARG A 229 -19.71 -24.41 -19.64
CA ARG A 229 -20.99 -23.77 -19.32
C ARG A 229 -20.93 -22.32 -19.78
N ASN A 230 -21.63 -21.99 -20.85
CA ASN A 230 -21.90 -20.60 -21.21
C ASN A 230 -22.86 -20.01 -20.17
N ALA A 231 -22.51 -18.82 -19.62
CA ALA A 231 -23.37 -18.05 -18.72
C ALA A 231 -24.58 -17.47 -19.45
#